data_66a8a9b3d94152ab5af895d24a57fa07
#
_entry.id   66a8a9b3d94152ab5af895d24a57fa07
#
_cell.length_a   1.000
_cell.length_b   1.000
_cell.length_c   1.000
_cell.angle_alpha   90.00
_cell.angle_beta   90.00
_cell.angle_gamma   90.00
#
_symmetry.space_group_name_H-M   'P 1'
#
loop_
_entity.id
_entity.type
_entity.pdbx_description
1 polymer ?
#
loop_
_entity_poly.entity_id
_entity_poly.type
_entity_poly.pdbx_seq_one_letter_code
_entity_poly.pdbx_strand_id
1 'polypeptide(L)'
;VLIGLSGLSVGQTITLPGDEITGAIKRYWRHGLFSNVQITAEKIEGNKIWLKISLTQRPRIADVRYHGVKKSERTDLEAKLGMVKGMQITPNTVDRAKTLIKRYFDDKGFKNAEVIIAQKDDPSSENQVIVDIDIDKKEKIKVHKITIAGNTAIKATKLKKVMKKTNEKGKLLNLFRTKKFVPENFEADKQLIIDKYNELGYRDAMIVKDSVSQYDEKTVDVYLDIDEGQKYYLRNVTWVGNTLYPSEQLNFLLRMKKGDVYNQKLLNERVSTDDDAI
;
A
#
# COMPACT_ATOMS: atom_id res chain seq x y z
N VAL A 1 16.84 39.98 4.15
CA VAL A 1 16.23 38.73 4.68
C VAL A 1 17.12 37.52 4.40
N LEU A 2 17.56 37.27 3.17
CA LEU A 2 18.36 36.08 2.82
C LEU A 2 19.71 35.99 3.53
N ILE A 3 20.42 37.11 3.66
CA ILE A 3 21.69 37.17 4.38
C ILE A 3 21.51 36.77 5.87
N GLY A 4 20.43 37.24 6.50
CA GLY A 4 20.12 36.86 7.89
C GLY A 4 19.94 35.36 8.13
N LEU A 5 19.50 34.61 7.12
CA LEU A 5 19.40 33.14 7.18
C LEU A 5 20.77 32.44 7.26
N SER A 6 21.84 33.08 6.78
CA SER A 6 23.20 32.55 6.86
C SER A 6 23.73 32.51 8.29
N GLY A 7 23.23 33.40 9.17
CA GLY A 7 23.80 33.64 10.49
C GLY A 7 25.18 34.31 10.44
N LEU A 8 25.57 34.84 9.28
CA LEU A 8 26.77 35.65 9.10
C LEU A 8 26.41 37.13 9.18
N SER A 9 27.29 37.91 9.76
CA SER A 9 27.12 39.35 9.88
C SER A 9 28.34 40.10 9.35
N VAL A 10 28.08 41.29 8.77
CA VAL A 10 29.17 42.17 8.31
C VAL A 10 30.01 42.61 9.55
N GLY A 11 31.32 42.55 9.41
CA GLY A 11 32.25 42.86 10.51
C GLY A 11 32.53 41.71 11.49
N GLN A 12 31.89 40.56 11.30
CA GLN A 12 32.14 39.34 12.10
C GLN A 12 33.52 38.77 11.77
N THR A 13 34.26 38.35 12.77
CA THR A 13 35.46 37.54 12.58
C THR A 13 35.08 36.09 12.29
N ILE A 14 35.62 35.53 11.20
CA ILE A 14 35.40 34.16 10.79
C ILE A 14 36.74 33.46 10.52
N THR A 15 36.78 32.15 10.68
CA THR A 15 37.91 31.30 10.31
C THR A 15 37.69 30.67 8.95
N LEU A 16 38.69 30.68 8.08
CA LEU A 16 38.65 30.07 6.77
C LEU A 16 39.81 29.08 6.57
N PRO A 17 39.51 27.80 6.25
CA PRO A 17 38.20 27.15 6.32
C PRO A 17 37.68 27.03 7.76
N GLY A 18 36.37 27.14 7.98
CA GLY A 18 35.78 27.16 9.31
C GLY A 18 34.32 26.76 9.39
N ASP A 19 33.87 26.59 10.65
CA ASP A 19 32.50 26.13 10.96
C ASP A 19 31.44 27.18 10.65
N GLU A 20 31.79 28.46 10.61
CA GLU A 20 30.89 29.57 10.33
C GLU A 20 30.30 29.45 8.91
N ILE A 21 31.17 29.18 7.91
CA ILE A 21 30.75 28.98 6.50
C ILE A 21 29.97 27.68 6.34
N THR A 22 30.48 26.60 6.91
CA THR A 22 29.79 25.30 6.90
C THR A 22 28.43 25.39 7.59
N GLY A 23 28.35 26.10 8.69
CA GLY A 23 27.13 26.37 9.43
C GLY A 23 26.12 27.19 8.62
N ALA A 24 26.58 28.23 7.90
CA ALA A 24 25.75 29.03 7.03
C ALA A 24 25.15 28.19 5.89
N ILE A 25 25.97 27.37 5.21
CA ILE A 25 25.51 26.45 4.17
C ILE A 25 24.48 25.49 4.72
N LYS A 26 24.72 24.86 5.88
CA LYS A 26 23.77 23.93 6.55
C LYS A 26 22.45 24.63 6.89
N ARG A 27 22.46 25.88 7.31
CA ARG A 27 21.24 26.67 7.59
C ARG A 27 20.41 26.86 6.34
N TYR A 28 20.98 27.26 5.21
CA TYR A 28 20.28 27.40 3.94
C TYR A 28 19.68 26.06 3.49
N TRP A 29 20.42 24.97 3.58
CA TRP A 29 19.92 23.64 3.21
C TRP A 29 18.74 23.20 4.09
N ARG A 30 18.78 23.53 5.40
CA ARG A 30 17.70 23.19 6.32
C ARG A 30 16.38 23.86 5.98
N HIS A 31 16.40 25.03 5.37
CA HIS A 31 15.18 25.70 4.89
C HIS A 31 14.52 24.97 3.72
N GLY A 32 15.23 24.11 3.00
CA GLY A 32 14.67 23.30 1.91
C GLY A 32 14.32 24.10 0.63
N LEU A 33 14.51 25.42 0.63
CA LEU A 33 14.09 26.31 -0.46
C LEU A 33 15.07 26.34 -1.64
N PHE A 34 16.29 25.88 -1.44
CA PHE A 34 17.38 26.02 -2.41
C PHE A 34 17.80 24.67 -2.98
N SER A 35 18.10 24.64 -4.26
CA SER A 35 18.68 23.49 -4.98
C SER A 35 20.21 23.55 -4.98
N ASN A 36 20.79 24.75 -4.85
CA ASN A 36 22.22 24.95 -4.72
C ASN A 36 22.53 26.13 -3.77
N VAL A 37 23.59 25.99 -2.99
CA VAL A 37 24.09 27.00 -2.06
C VAL A 37 25.61 27.04 -2.20
N GLN A 38 26.14 28.18 -2.61
CA GLN A 38 27.57 28.41 -2.74
C GLN A 38 27.96 29.69 -1.98
N ILE A 39 29.04 29.60 -1.20
CA ILE A 39 29.65 30.77 -0.56
C ILE A 39 31.10 30.82 -1.05
N THR A 40 31.43 31.88 -1.76
CA THR A 40 32.75 32.08 -2.35
C THR A 40 33.38 33.38 -1.83
N ALA A 41 34.71 33.41 -1.75
CA ALA A 41 35.44 34.64 -1.50
C ALA A 41 35.46 35.44 -2.81
N GLU A 42 34.86 36.62 -2.82
CA GLU A 42 34.87 37.54 -3.95
C GLU A 42 36.11 38.41 -3.93
N LYS A 43 36.55 38.84 -2.74
CA LYS A 43 37.72 39.66 -2.54
C LYS A 43 38.35 39.40 -1.19
N ILE A 44 39.69 39.43 -1.12
CA ILE A 44 40.46 39.36 0.12
C ILE A 44 41.46 40.53 0.15
N GLU A 45 41.43 41.36 1.17
CA GLU A 45 42.39 42.47 1.39
C GLU A 45 42.86 42.45 2.86
N GLY A 46 44.11 42.10 3.06
CA GLY A 46 44.71 41.94 4.40
C GLY A 46 43.95 40.87 5.20
N ASN A 47 43.35 41.30 6.30
CA ASN A 47 42.51 40.42 7.16
C ASN A 47 41.00 40.58 6.90
N LYS A 48 40.60 41.22 5.80
CA LYS A 48 39.18 41.40 5.40
C LYS A 48 38.83 40.54 4.21
N ILE A 49 37.67 39.91 4.24
CA ILE A 49 37.12 39.07 3.19
C ILE A 49 35.71 39.52 2.82
N TRP A 50 35.42 39.58 1.52
CA TRP A 50 34.08 39.78 0.98
C TRP A 50 33.56 38.44 0.48
N LEU A 51 32.44 37.98 1.06
CA LEU A 51 31.81 36.73 0.70
C LEU A 51 30.65 36.96 -0.25
N LYS A 52 30.62 36.18 -1.33
CA LYS A 52 29.50 36.11 -2.25
C LYS A 52 28.69 34.89 -1.94
N ILE A 53 27.42 35.06 -1.59
CA ILE A 53 26.47 33.98 -1.35
C ILE A 53 25.58 33.83 -2.60
N SER A 54 25.73 32.72 -3.30
CA SER A 54 24.94 32.39 -4.48
C SER A 54 23.94 31.29 -4.11
N LEU A 55 22.65 31.58 -4.30
CA LEU A 55 21.54 30.72 -3.93
C LEU A 55 20.71 30.43 -5.17
N THR A 56 20.54 29.16 -5.51
CA THR A 56 19.61 28.72 -6.56
C THR A 56 18.33 28.20 -5.92
N GLN A 57 17.21 28.82 -6.20
CA GLN A 57 15.92 28.35 -5.67
C GLN A 57 15.51 27.02 -6.33
N ARG A 58 14.82 26.17 -5.56
CA ARG A 58 14.19 24.99 -6.13
C ARG A 58 13.04 25.40 -7.04
N PRO A 59 12.91 24.77 -8.20
CA PRO A 59 11.81 25.09 -9.11
C PRO A 59 10.46 24.71 -8.50
N ARG A 60 9.42 25.42 -8.96
CA ARG A 60 8.03 25.12 -8.61
C ARG A 60 7.34 24.40 -9.74
N ILE A 61 6.38 23.57 -9.41
CA ILE A 61 5.55 22.84 -10.37
C ILE A 61 4.64 23.82 -11.10
N ALA A 62 4.79 23.92 -12.43
CA ALA A 62 3.88 24.63 -13.31
C ALA A 62 2.67 23.77 -13.67
N ASP A 63 2.93 22.50 -14.00
CA ASP A 63 1.93 21.52 -14.42
C ASP A 63 2.43 20.10 -14.12
N VAL A 64 1.50 19.15 -13.97
CA VAL A 64 1.79 17.71 -13.82
C VAL A 64 1.07 16.94 -14.90
N ARG A 65 1.81 16.25 -15.75
CA ARG A 65 1.30 15.46 -16.87
C ARG A 65 1.47 13.97 -16.61
N TYR A 66 0.41 13.21 -16.85
CA TYR A 66 0.38 11.76 -16.65
C TYR A 66 0.22 11.06 -17.99
N HIS A 67 1.12 10.11 -18.30
CA HIS A 67 1.10 9.29 -19.49
C HIS A 67 0.95 7.81 -19.13
N GLY A 68 0.35 7.00 -20.01
CA GLY A 68 0.17 5.56 -19.82
C GLY A 68 -0.96 5.16 -18.87
N VAL A 69 -1.79 6.09 -18.41
CA VAL A 69 -2.88 5.85 -17.45
C VAL A 69 -4.25 6.24 -18.02
N LYS A 70 -5.31 5.61 -17.48
CA LYS A 70 -6.70 5.98 -17.77
C LYS A 70 -7.09 7.22 -16.96
N LYS A 71 -8.14 7.92 -17.39
CA LYS A 71 -8.66 9.13 -16.72
C LYS A 71 -8.97 8.90 -15.23
N SER A 72 -9.61 7.77 -14.88
CA SER A 72 -9.90 7.42 -13.48
C SER A 72 -8.63 7.16 -12.66
N GLU A 73 -7.65 6.47 -13.26
CA GLU A 73 -6.36 6.22 -12.60
C GLU A 73 -5.59 7.52 -12.37
N ARG A 74 -5.64 8.45 -13.33
CA ARG A 74 -5.07 9.79 -13.20
C ARG A 74 -5.68 10.53 -12.02
N THR A 75 -7.01 10.58 -11.91
CA THR A 75 -7.71 11.25 -10.79
C THR A 75 -7.31 10.65 -9.44
N ASP A 76 -7.22 9.32 -9.35
CA ASP A 76 -6.78 8.62 -8.13
C ASP A 76 -5.33 9.00 -7.76
N LEU A 77 -4.44 9.07 -8.76
CA LEU A 77 -3.03 9.42 -8.55
C LEU A 77 -2.86 10.89 -8.16
N GLU A 78 -3.56 11.82 -8.80
CA GLU A 78 -3.57 13.23 -8.45
C GLU A 78 -3.91 13.43 -6.96
N ALA A 79 -4.97 12.77 -6.48
CA ALA A 79 -5.37 12.81 -5.07
C ALA A 79 -4.31 12.21 -4.12
N LYS A 80 -3.68 11.07 -4.52
CA LYS A 80 -2.70 10.37 -3.70
C LYS A 80 -1.34 11.07 -3.64
N LEU A 81 -0.90 11.65 -4.73
CA LEU A 81 0.43 12.27 -4.84
C LEU A 81 0.46 13.67 -4.21
N GLY A 82 -0.64 14.40 -4.30
CA GLY A 82 -0.72 15.77 -3.80
C GLY A 82 0.26 16.74 -4.47
N MET A 83 0.74 16.41 -5.67
CA MET A 83 1.63 17.26 -6.46
C MET A 83 0.79 18.30 -7.17
N VAL A 84 0.78 19.51 -6.65
CA VAL A 84 -0.05 20.60 -7.16
C VAL A 84 0.79 21.75 -7.73
N LYS A 85 0.20 22.49 -8.66
CA LYS A 85 0.80 23.72 -9.20
C LYS A 85 1.27 24.68 -8.09
N GLY A 86 2.47 25.23 -8.25
CA GLY A 86 3.10 26.14 -7.28
C GLY A 86 3.88 25.46 -6.16
N MET A 87 3.71 24.14 -5.97
CA MET A 87 4.48 23.36 -5.01
C MET A 87 5.95 23.26 -5.43
N GLN A 88 6.90 23.34 -4.49
CA GLN A 88 8.31 23.08 -4.77
C GLN A 88 8.52 21.59 -5.04
N ILE A 89 9.30 21.29 -6.07
CA ILE A 89 9.72 19.91 -6.37
C ILE A 89 11.08 19.65 -5.74
N THR A 90 11.17 18.51 -5.04
CA THR A 90 12.40 18.02 -4.41
C THR A 90 12.66 16.58 -4.82
N PRO A 91 13.92 16.08 -4.74
CA PRO A 91 14.21 14.67 -4.97
C PRO A 91 13.31 13.75 -4.14
N ASN A 92 13.11 14.08 -2.87
CA ASN A 92 12.22 13.31 -1.97
C ASN A 92 10.76 13.27 -2.46
N THR A 93 10.24 14.39 -3.00
CA THR A 93 8.89 14.44 -3.58
C THR A 93 8.79 13.49 -4.78
N VAL A 94 9.80 13.46 -5.64
CA VAL A 94 9.87 12.58 -6.81
C VAL A 94 9.95 11.10 -6.39
N ASP A 95 10.82 10.76 -5.45
CA ASP A 95 10.98 9.38 -4.99
C ASP A 95 9.75 8.85 -4.27
N ARG A 96 9.12 9.69 -3.44
CA ARG A 96 7.84 9.39 -2.83
C ARG A 96 6.75 9.18 -3.87
N ALA A 97 6.67 10.02 -4.88
CA ALA A 97 5.70 9.88 -5.97
C ALA A 97 5.90 8.56 -6.72
N LYS A 98 7.15 8.21 -7.09
CA LYS A 98 7.47 6.91 -7.72
C LYS A 98 7.01 5.73 -6.87
N THR A 99 7.29 5.76 -5.57
CA THR A 99 6.92 4.71 -4.63
C THR A 99 5.40 4.56 -4.52
N LEU A 100 4.67 5.66 -4.39
CA LEU A 100 3.21 5.65 -4.30
C LEU A 100 2.55 5.16 -5.59
N ILE A 101 3.06 5.56 -6.76
CA ILE A 101 2.55 5.11 -8.06
C ILE A 101 2.79 3.60 -8.24
N LYS A 102 4.00 3.12 -7.94
CA LYS A 102 4.31 1.69 -8.01
C LYS A 102 3.39 0.87 -7.11
N ARG A 103 3.20 1.29 -5.86
CA ARG A 103 2.30 0.64 -4.92
C ARG A 103 0.85 0.64 -5.43
N TYR A 104 0.36 1.77 -5.94
CA TYR A 104 -0.98 1.87 -6.51
C TYR A 104 -1.23 0.87 -7.64
N PHE A 105 -0.23 0.64 -8.51
CA PHE A 105 -0.36 -0.33 -9.59
C PHE A 105 -0.11 -1.77 -9.14
N ASP A 106 0.73 -2.01 -8.13
CA ASP A 106 0.91 -3.32 -7.49
C ASP A 106 -0.41 -3.81 -6.88
N ASP A 107 -1.10 -2.95 -6.11
CA ASP A 107 -2.44 -3.21 -5.55
C ASP A 107 -3.48 -3.55 -6.64
N LYS A 108 -3.25 -3.11 -7.88
CA LYS A 108 -4.09 -3.43 -9.06
C LYS A 108 -3.59 -4.65 -9.86
N GLY A 109 -2.53 -5.32 -9.40
CA GLY A 109 -1.93 -6.52 -10.00
C GLY A 109 -0.89 -6.24 -11.10
N PHE A 110 -0.39 -5.01 -11.21
CA PHE A 110 0.68 -4.63 -12.14
C PHE A 110 2.03 -4.54 -11.39
N LYS A 111 2.51 -5.67 -10.90
CA LYS A 111 3.71 -5.76 -10.05
C LYS A 111 4.97 -5.19 -10.69
N ASN A 112 5.08 -5.27 -12.01
CA ASN A 112 6.25 -4.87 -12.79
C ASN A 112 6.08 -3.46 -13.40
N ALA A 113 5.20 -2.61 -12.87
CA ALA A 113 5.01 -1.26 -13.37
C ALA A 113 6.30 -0.43 -13.26
N GLU A 114 6.69 0.19 -14.36
CA GLU A 114 7.81 1.12 -14.44
C GLU A 114 7.30 2.55 -14.41
N VAL A 115 8.00 3.41 -13.65
CA VAL A 115 7.61 4.81 -13.47
C VAL A 115 8.84 5.69 -13.69
N ILE A 116 8.75 6.56 -14.68
CA ILE A 116 9.75 7.57 -14.98
C ILE A 116 9.11 8.95 -14.70
N ILE A 117 9.77 9.76 -13.89
CA ILE A 117 9.37 11.14 -13.61
C ILE A 117 10.47 12.06 -14.11
N ALA A 118 10.15 12.85 -15.12
CA ALA A 118 11.01 13.84 -15.70
C ALA A 118 10.55 15.26 -15.35
N GLN A 119 11.49 16.18 -15.24
CA GLN A 119 11.22 17.59 -15.03
C GLN A 119 11.74 18.34 -16.25
N LYS A 120 10.91 19.20 -16.83
CA LYS A 120 11.27 20.07 -17.95
C LYS A 120 10.96 21.51 -17.56
N ASP A 121 11.87 22.43 -17.85
CA ASP A 121 11.64 23.84 -17.59
C ASP A 121 10.38 24.30 -18.33
N ASP A 122 9.57 25.11 -17.65
CA ASP A 122 8.42 25.76 -18.27
C ASP A 122 8.90 26.99 -19.05
N PRO A 123 8.79 27.01 -20.39
CA PRO A 123 9.26 28.13 -21.19
C PRO A 123 8.49 29.42 -20.95
N SER A 124 7.34 29.35 -20.30
CA SER A 124 6.48 30.52 -20.02
C SER A 124 6.75 31.19 -18.67
N SER A 125 7.56 30.59 -17.81
CA SER A 125 7.75 31.09 -16.44
C SER A 125 9.12 30.70 -15.87
N GLU A 126 9.85 31.70 -15.37
CA GLU A 126 11.14 31.44 -14.70
C GLU A 126 10.99 30.59 -13.44
N ASN A 127 11.94 29.69 -13.23
CA ASN A 127 12.03 28.80 -12.06
C ASN A 127 10.77 27.94 -11.83
N GLN A 128 10.10 27.57 -12.93
CA GLN A 128 8.99 26.62 -12.93
C GLN A 128 9.29 25.43 -13.84
N VAL A 129 8.77 24.27 -13.47
CA VAL A 129 8.94 23.03 -14.23
C VAL A 129 7.61 22.34 -14.47
N ILE A 130 7.50 21.72 -15.64
CA ILE A 130 6.47 20.75 -15.97
C ILE A 130 6.98 19.39 -15.55
N VAL A 131 6.20 18.66 -14.77
CA VAL A 131 6.52 17.30 -14.30
C VAL A 131 5.80 16.30 -15.20
N ASP A 132 6.55 15.60 -16.03
CA ASP A 132 6.05 14.50 -16.86
C ASP A 132 6.21 13.18 -16.09
N ILE A 133 5.10 12.48 -15.87
CA ILE A 133 5.03 11.18 -15.19
C ILE A 133 4.63 10.13 -16.23
N ASP A 134 5.63 9.37 -16.70
CA ASP A 134 5.44 8.29 -17.65
C ASP A 134 5.32 6.96 -16.91
N ILE A 135 4.21 6.24 -17.14
CA ILE A 135 3.88 5.01 -16.45
C ILE A 135 3.67 3.89 -17.47
N ASP A 136 4.58 2.94 -17.50
CA ASP A 136 4.41 1.68 -18.21
C ASP A 136 3.94 0.61 -17.22
N LYS A 137 2.67 0.28 -17.27
CA LYS A 137 2.07 -0.68 -16.33
C LYS A 137 2.52 -2.12 -16.54
N LYS A 138 3.10 -2.44 -17.71
CA LYS A 138 3.37 -3.82 -18.12
C LYS A 138 2.13 -4.71 -18.04
N GLU A 139 2.30 -6.02 -18.10
CA GLU A 139 1.20 -6.98 -17.96
C GLU A 139 0.87 -7.27 -16.49
N LYS A 140 -0.38 -7.61 -16.23
CA LYS A 140 -0.79 -8.06 -14.89
C LYS A 140 -0.20 -9.44 -14.59
N ILE A 141 0.35 -9.58 -13.41
CA ILE A 141 0.80 -10.87 -12.90
C ILE A 141 -0.41 -11.82 -12.73
N LYS A 142 -0.26 -13.08 -13.13
CA LYS A 142 -1.27 -14.13 -13.02
C LYS A 142 -0.81 -15.21 -12.05
N VAL A 143 -1.74 -15.98 -11.52
CA VAL A 143 -1.40 -17.14 -10.67
C VAL A 143 -1.12 -18.35 -11.57
N HIS A 144 0.08 -18.90 -11.48
CA HIS A 144 0.47 -20.14 -12.14
C HIS A 144 -0.12 -21.34 -11.37
N LYS A 145 0.20 -21.48 -10.08
CA LYS A 145 -0.22 -22.61 -9.25
C LYS A 145 -0.56 -22.14 -7.83
N ILE A 146 -1.54 -22.79 -7.20
CA ILE A 146 -1.85 -22.64 -5.78
C ILE A 146 -1.59 -23.98 -5.12
N THR A 147 -0.71 -24.03 -4.14
CA THR A 147 -0.44 -25.21 -3.32
C THR A 147 -1.00 -24.97 -1.93
N ILE A 148 -1.79 -25.92 -1.43
CA ILE A 148 -2.35 -25.89 -0.08
C ILE A 148 -1.85 -27.14 0.63
N ALA A 149 -1.25 -26.98 1.79
CA ALA A 149 -0.76 -28.02 2.67
C ALA A 149 -1.53 -28.00 4.01
N GLY A 150 -1.39 -29.07 4.81
CA GLY A 150 -2.05 -29.19 6.12
C GLY A 150 -3.55 -29.51 6.06
N ASN A 151 -4.17 -29.43 4.90
CA ASN A 151 -5.60 -29.61 4.68
C ASN A 151 -6.00 -31.09 4.56
N THR A 152 -6.25 -31.75 5.68
CA THR A 152 -6.68 -33.15 5.74
C THR A 152 -8.19 -33.33 5.68
N ALA A 153 -8.94 -32.49 6.37
CA ALA A 153 -10.40 -32.54 6.46
C ALA A 153 -11.11 -32.02 5.20
N ILE A 154 -10.50 -31.04 4.50
CA ILE A 154 -11.06 -30.46 3.31
C ILE A 154 -10.08 -30.61 2.16
N LYS A 155 -10.50 -31.23 1.06
CA LYS A 155 -9.66 -31.38 -0.14
C LYS A 155 -9.23 -30.00 -0.69
N ALA A 156 -7.96 -29.88 -1.10
CA ALA A 156 -7.40 -28.65 -1.68
C ALA A 156 -8.24 -28.12 -2.85
N THR A 157 -8.81 -29.01 -3.67
CA THR A 157 -9.69 -28.62 -4.78
C THR A 157 -10.96 -27.89 -4.32
N LYS A 158 -11.51 -28.24 -3.14
CA LYS A 158 -12.66 -27.58 -2.55
C LYS A 158 -12.27 -26.21 -1.98
N LEU A 159 -11.11 -26.12 -1.31
CA LEU A 159 -10.57 -24.87 -0.80
C LEU A 159 -10.26 -23.87 -1.92
N LYS A 160 -9.63 -24.34 -3.01
CA LYS A 160 -9.40 -23.50 -4.21
C LYS A 160 -10.69 -22.98 -4.84
N LYS A 161 -11.81 -23.70 -4.76
CA LYS A 161 -13.11 -23.23 -5.24
C LYS A 161 -13.71 -22.13 -4.36
N VAL A 162 -13.38 -22.13 -3.06
CA VAL A 162 -13.81 -21.09 -2.11
C VAL A 162 -13.11 -19.77 -2.39
N MET A 163 -11.85 -19.82 -2.82
CA MET A 163 -11.10 -18.64 -3.27
C MET A 163 -11.78 -18.04 -4.51
N LYS A 164 -12.38 -16.87 -4.38
CA LYS A 164 -13.20 -16.24 -5.45
C LYS A 164 -12.38 -15.42 -6.43
N LYS A 165 -11.31 -14.78 -5.96
CA LYS A 165 -10.57 -13.76 -6.71
C LYS A 165 -9.15 -14.21 -7.10
N THR A 166 -8.56 -15.16 -6.38
CA THR A 166 -7.23 -15.74 -6.65
C THR A 166 -7.38 -17.13 -7.27
N ASN A 167 -7.13 -17.25 -8.58
CA ASN A 167 -7.36 -18.49 -9.30
C ASN A 167 -6.22 -18.82 -10.27
N GLU A 168 -5.90 -20.12 -10.40
CA GLU A 168 -4.86 -20.63 -11.30
C GLU A 168 -5.18 -20.35 -12.79
N LYS A 169 -4.15 -19.93 -13.54
CA LYS A 169 -4.17 -19.80 -15.00
C LYS A 169 -4.30 -21.19 -15.66
N GLY A 170 -5.00 -21.25 -16.80
CA GLY A 170 -5.02 -22.47 -17.65
C GLY A 170 -5.94 -23.58 -17.20
N LYS A 171 -6.61 -23.49 -16.05
CA LYS A 171 -7.61 -24.46 -15.62
C LYS A 171 -8.96 -24.21 -16.30
N LEU A 172 -9.54 -25.24 -16.93
CA LEU A 172 -10.84 -25.17 -17.64
C LEU A 172 -11.95 -24.66 -16.71
N LEU A 173 -11.95 -25.11 -15.44
CA LEU A 173 -12.89 -24.68 -14.39
C LEU A 173 -12.79 -23.20 -14.03
N ASN A 174 -11.71 -22.53 -14.40
CA ASN A 174 -11.47 -21.12 -14.11
C ASN A 174 -11.68 -20.21 -15.36
N LEU A 175 -12.36 -20.69 -16.39
CA LEU A 175 -12.46 -19.97 -17.66
C LEU A 175 -13.02 -18.54 -17.50
N PHE A 176 -14.00 -18.36 -16.62
CA PHE A 176 -14.66 -17.08 -16.32
C PHE A 176 -14.17 -16.42 -15.03
N ARG A 177 -13.15 -16.98 -14.35
CA ARG A 177 -12.63 -16.44 -13.08
C ARG A 177 -11.42 -15.55 -13.30
N THR A 178 -11.23 -14.57 -12.41
CA THR A 178 -10.05 -13.72 -12.39
C THR A 178 -8.80 -14.54 -12.10
N LYS A 179 -7.81 -14.45 -12.98
CA LYS A 179 -6.52 -15.18 -12.86
C LYS A 179 -5.37 -14.25 -12.47
N LYS A 180 -5.65 -12.97 -12.26
CA LYS A 180 -4.69 -11.95 -11.85
C LYS A 180 -4.39 -12.16 -10.37
N PHE A 181 -3.12 -12.04 -10.02
CA PHE A 181 -2.73 -11.96 -8.62
C PHE A 181 -2.85 -10.51 -8.17
N VAL A 182 -3.62 -10.29 -7.12
CA VAL A 182 -3.78 -9.00 -6.44
C VAL A 182 -3.65 -9.29 -4.95
N PRO A 183 -2.66 -8.72 -4.24
CA PRO A 183 -2.40 -9.04 -2.83
C PRO A 183 -3.63 -8.91 -1.93
N GLU A 184 -4.36 -7.81 -2.03
CA GLU A 184 -5.58 -7.57 -1.25
C GLU A 184 -6.67 -8.63 -1.49
N ASN A 185 -6.83 -9.06 -2.75
CA ASN A 185 -7.77 -10.13 -3.09
C ASN A 185 -7.34 -11.47 -2.50
N PHE A 186 -6.03 -11.72 -2.42
CA PHE A 186 -5.50 -12.93 -1.83
C PHE A 186 -5.75 -12.96 -0.32
N GLU A 187 -5.57 -11.84 0.39
CA GLU A 187 -5.93 -11.72 1.80
C GLU A 187 -7.42 -12.03 2.04
N ALA A 188 -8.30 -11.46 1.22
CA ALA A 188 -9.73 -11.74 1.31
C ALA A 188 -10.06 -13.23 1.03
N ASP A 189 -9.37 -13.86 0.08
CA ASP A 189 -9.56 -15.27 -0.22
C ASP A 189 -9.02 -16.20 0.89
N LYS A 190 -7.97 -15.79 1.63
CA LYS A 190 -7.50 -16.50 2.83
C LYS A 190 -8.59 -16.54 3.91
N GLN A 191 -9.27 -15.40 4.12
CA GLN A 191 -10.38 -15.34 5.07
C GLN A 191 -11.53 -16.29 4.67
N LEU A 192 -11.87 -16.36 3.38
CA LEU A 192 -12.90 -17.28 2.89
C LEU A 192 -12.54 -18.76 3.16
N ILE A 193 -11.26 -19.09 3.13
CA ILE A 193 -10.79 -20.45 3.50
C ILE A 193 -11.07 -20.71 4.98
N ILE A 194 -10.70 -19.80 5.86
CA ILE A 194 -10.94 -19.91 7.31
C ILE A 194 -12.43 -19.97 7.60
N ASP A 195 -13.24 -19.12 6.99
CA ASP A 195 -14.70 -19.15 7.11
C ASP A 195 -15.27 -20.52 6.73
N LYS A 196 -14.67 -21.15 5.68
CA LYS A 196 -15.09 -22.50 5.27
C LYS A 196 -14.77 -23.59 6.30
N TYR A 197 -13.64 -23.48 6.98
CA TYR A 197 -13.31 -24.36 8.10
C TYR A 197 -14.27 -24.14 9.29
N ASN A 198 -14.54 -22.88 9.62
CA ASN A 198 -15.48 -22.51 10.68
C ASN A 198 -16.91 -23.03 10.43
N GLU A 199 -17.38 -22.98 9.17
CA GLU A 199 -18.66 -23.61 8.78
C GLU A 199 -18.71 -25.12 9.06
N LEU A 200 -17.57 -25.79 9.06
CA LEU A 200 -17.47 -27.25 9.23
C LEU A 200 -17.04 -27.67 10.64
N GLY A 201 -16.99 -26.71 11.56
CA GLY A 201 -16.70 -26.95 12.97
C GLY A 201 -15.22 -26.82 13.37
N TYR A 202 -14.35 -26.46 12.47
CA TYR A 202 -12.94 -26.24 12.75
C TYR A 202 -12.72 -24.77 13.14
N ARG A 203 -13.13 -24.43 14.35
CA ARG A 203 -13.13 -23.07 14.89
C ARG A 203 -11.74 -22.44 14.96
N ASP A 204 -10.75 -23.25 15.31
CA ASP A 204 -9.39 -22.80 15.56
C ASP A 204 -8.50 -22.93 14.30
N ALA A 205 -9.12 -23.20 13.14
CA ALA A 205 -8.40 -23.29 11.89
C ALA A 205 -7.70 -21.96 11.56
N MET A 206 -6.43 -22.06 11.18
CA MET A 206 -5.60 -20.91 10.84
C MET A 206 -4.65 -21.20 9.69
N ILE A 207 -4.26 -20.17 8.96
CA ILE A 207 -3.17 -20.24 8.00
C ILE A 207 -1.89 -19.90 8.74
N VAL A 208 -1.04 -20.92 8.96
CA VAL A 208 0.21 -20.79 9.73
C VAL A 208 1.34 -20.24 8.90
N LYS A 209 1.26 -20.40 7.58
CA LYS A 209 2.24 -19.87 6.64
C LYS A 209 1.59 -19.64 5.28
N ASP A 210 1.92 -18.52 4.67
CA ASP A 210 1.64 -18.26 3.27
C ASP A 210 2.86 -17.66 2.58
N SER A 211 2.97 -17.87 1.28
CA SER A 211 3.99 -17.23 0.47
C SER A 211 3.56 -17.10 -0.97
N VAL A 212 4.09 -16.07 -1.62
CA VAL A 212 3.94 -15.82 -3.04
C VAL A 212 5.33 -15.70 -3.64
N SER A 213 5.68 -16.62 -4.52
CA SER A 213 6.98 -16.65 -5.20
C SER A 213 6.81 -16.43 -6.70
N GLN A 214 7.75 -15.75 -7.30
CA GLN A 214 7.76 -15.56 -8.74
C GLN A 214 8.09 -16.90 -9.43
N TYR A 215 7.25 -17.34 -10.36
CA TYR A 215 7.48 -18.51 -11.20
C TYR A 215 8.15 -18.12 -12.51
N ASP A 216 7.61 -17.12 -13.21
CA ASP A 216 8.18 -16.50 -14.41
C ASP A 216 7.92 -14.98 -14.40
N GLU A 217 8.29 -14.27 -15.48
CA GLU A 217 8.11 -12.81 -15.58
C GLU A 217 6.66 -12.33 -15.42
N LYS A 218 5.68 -13.21 -15.66
CA LYS A 218 4.25 -12.90 -15.75
C LYS A 218 3.37 -13.69 -14.79
N THR A 219 3.98 -14.63 -14.02
CA THR A 219 3.20 -15.50 -13.13
C THR A 219 3.88 -15.74 -11.79
N VAL A 220 3.06 -16.04 -10.79
CA VAL A 220 3.47 -16.37 -9.42
C VAL A 220 2.88 -17.70 -8.98
N ASP A 221 3.62 -18.40 -8.13
CA ASP A 221 3.15 -19.53 -7.34
C ASP A 221 2.71 -19.05 -5.97
N VAL A 222 1.58 -19.57 -5.51
CA VAL A 222 0.99 -19.28 -4.19
C VAL A 222 1.04 -20.53 -3.35
N TYR A 223 1.53 -20.42 -2.13
CA TYR A 223 1.57 -21.49 -1.15
C TYR A 223 0.81 -21.07 0.11
N LEU A 224 0.02 -22.01 0.64
CA LEU A 224 -0.71 -21.88 1.91
C LEU A 224 -0.46 -23.13 2.74
N ASP A 225 -0.16 -22.95 4.01
CA ASP A 225 -0.08 -24.01 5.01
C ASP A 225 -1.14 -23.78 6.08
N ILE A 226 -1.99 -24.78 6.32
CA ILE A 226 -3.17 -24.68 7.17
C ILE A 226 -3.00 -25.60 8.37
N ASP A 227 -3.18 -25.04 9.56
CA ASP A 227 -3.49 -25.82 10.74
C ASP A 227 -5.02 -25.83 10.90
N GLU A 228 -5.61 -27.02 10.74
CA GLU A 228 -7.07 -27.19 10.82
C GLU A 228 -7.60 -27.12 12.25
N GLY A 229 -6.73 -27.37 13.26
CA GLY A 229 -7.13 -27.50 14.65
C GLY A 229 -8.07 -28.71 14.87
N GLN A 230 -8.86 -28.64 15.92
CA GLN A 230 -9.84 -29.69 16.27
C GLN A 230 -11.24 -29.34 15.76
N LYS A 231 -12.02 -30.37 15.48
CA LYS A 231 -13.44 -30.22 15.14
C LYS A 231 -14.28 -30.12 16.39
N TYR A 232 -15.07 -29.06 16.51
CA TYR A 232 -15.94 -28.79 17.65
C TYR A 232 -17.40 -29.17 17.37
N TYR A 233 -18.07 -29.62 18.43
CA TYR A 233 -19.48 -29.94 18.42
C TYR A 233 -20.19 -29.15 19.53
N LEU A 234 -21.43 -28.75 19.28
CA LEU A 234 -22.23 -28.01 20.24
C LEU A 234 -22.58 -28.90 21.43
N ARG A 235 -22.07 -28.55 22.61
CA ARG A 235 -22.34 -29.30 23.84
C ARG A 235 -23.68 -28.96 24.46
N ASN A 236 -23.97 -27.65 24.53
CA ASN A 236 -25.21 -27.12 25.12
C ASN A 236 -25.43 -25.67 24.66
N VAL A 237 -26.70 -25.27 24.68
CA VAL A 237 -27.10 -23.85 24.52
C VAL A 237 -27.90 -23.49 25.78
N THR A 238 -27.52 -22.41 26.44
CA THR A 238 -28.20 -21.91 27.61
C THR A 238 -28.56 -20.44 27.39
N TRP A 239 -29.80 -20.11 27.57
CA TRP A 239 -30.31 -18.75 27.48
C TRP A 239 -30.35 -18.12 28.87
N VAL A 240 -29.91 -16.90 29.01
CA VAL A 240 -29.88 -16.15 30.27
C VAL A 240 -30.53 -14.78 30.04
N GLY A 241 -31.48 -14.41 30.87
CA GLY A 241 -32.19 -13.10 30.78
C GLY A 241 -33.32 -13.06 29.74
N ASN A 242 -33.69 -14.19 29.16
CA ASN A 242 -34.76 -14.32 28.16
C ASN A 242 -36.18 -14.26 28.76
N THR A 243 -36.55 -13.11 29.29
CA THR A 243 -37.85 -12.90 29.94
C THR A 243 -39.02 -12.81 28.97
N LEU A 244 -38.78 -12.37 27.73
CA LEU A 244 -39.83 -12.15 26.72
C LEU A 244 -40.10 -13.40 25.87
N TYR A 245 -39.08 -14.22 25.61
CA TYR A 245 -39.21 -15.38 24.76
C TYR A 245 -38.77 -16.65 25.49
N PRO A 246 -39.58 -17.71 25.47
CA PRO A 246 -39.20 -19.00 26.06
C PRO A 246 -37.96 -19.61 25.39
N SER A 247 -37.16 -20.35 26.16
CA SER A 247 -35.92 -20.99 25.65
C SER A 247 -36.18 -21.94 24.48
N GLU A 248 -37.35 -22.59 24.43
CA GLU A 248 -37.78 -23.46 23.34
C GLU A 248 -37.91 -22.71 22.03
N GLN A 249 -38.49 -21.51 22.05
CA GLN A 249 -38.64 -20.65 20.88
C GLN A 249 -37.29 -20.16 20.40
N LEU A 250 -36.43 -19.72 21.31
CA LEU A 250 -35.06 -19.28 20.97
C LEU A 250 -34.25 -20.42 20.39
N ASN A 251 -34.33 -21.63 20.90
CA ASN A 251 -33.67 -22.81 20.36
C ASN A 251 -34.19 -23.15 18.95
N PHE A 252 -35.49 -22.98 18.71
CA PHE A 252 -36.06 -23.17 17.37
C PHE A 252 -35.52 -22.18 16.35
N LEU A 253 -35.43 -20.90 16.75
CA LEU A 253 -34.88 -19.83 15.91
C LEU A 253 -33.38 -20.02 15.67
N LEU A 254 -32.62 -20.44 16.66
CA LEU A 254 -31.18 -20.68 16.55
C LEU A 254 -30.82 -21.73 15.50
N ARG A 255 -31.70 -22.74 15.29
CA ARG A 255 -31.48 -23.87 14.36
C ARG A 255 -30.21 -24.69 14.62
N MET A 256 -29.72 -24.68 15.84
CA MET A 256 -28.58 -25.46 16.32
C MET A 256 -28.97 -26.19 17.59
N LYS A 257 -28.61 -27.45 17.69
CA LYS A 257 -28.92 -28.30 18.84
C LYS A 257 -27.70 -29.04 19.37
N LYS A 258 -27.79 -29.55 20.58
CA LYS A 258 -26.75 -30.39 21.20
C LYS A 258 -26.35 -31.51 20.26
N GLY A 259 -25.01 -31.69 20.04
CA GLY A 259 -24.42 -32.67 19.18
C GLY A 259 -24.21 -32.24 17.73
N ASP A 260 -24.77 -31.11 17.32
CA ASP A 260 -24.49 -30.54 15.99
C ASP A 260 -23.04 -30.08 15.90
N VAL A 261 -22.51 -30.08 14.71
CA VAL A 261 -21.21 -29.46 14.42
C VAL A 261 -21.31 -27.95 14.72
N TYR A 262 -20.36 -27.42 15.46
CA TYR A 262 -20.31 -26.01 15.76
C TYR A 262 -20.08 -25.20 14.48
N ASN A 263 -21.08 -24.48 14.05
CA ASN A 263 -21.03 -23.64 12.85
C ASN A 263 -21.05 -22.16 13.24
N GLN A 264 -19.88 -21.55 13.29
CA GLN A 264 -19.72 -20.14 13.68
C GLN A 264 -20.47 -19.18 12.76
N LYS A 265 -20.52 -19.50 11.48
CA LYS A 265 -21.22 -18.65 10.49
C LYS A 265 -22.71 -18.68 10.75
N LEU A 266 -23.29 -19.88 10.89
CA LEU A 266 -24.71 -20.02 11.21
C LEU A 266 -25.06 -19.33 12.52
N LEU A 267 -24.22 -19.47 13.55
CA LEU A 267 -24.42 -18.78 14.82
C LEU A 267 -24.47 -17.26 14.63
N ASN A 268 -23.51 -16.68 13.92
CA ASN A 268 -23.46 -15.25 13.68
C ASN A 268 -24.65 -14.77 12.85
N GLU A 269 -25.06 -15.53 11.83
CA GLU A 269 -26.24 -15.22 11.02
C GLU A 269 -27.49 -15.16 11.91
N ARG A 270 -27.71 -16.19 12.74
CA ARG A 270 -28.90 -16.28 13.60
C ARG A 270 -28.93 -15.30 14.77
N VAL A 271 -27.80 -14.79 15.21
CA VAL A 271 -27.72 -13.86 16.35
C VAL A 271 -27.60 -12.40 15.92
N SER A 272 -27.14 -12.11 14.71
CA SER A 272 -26.78 -10.71 14.37
C SER A 272 -27.13 -10.26 12.96
N THR A 273 -27.33 -11.18 11.98
CA THR A 273 -27.29 -10.80 10.57
C THR A 273 -28.60 -11.05 9.83
N ASP A 274 -29.36 -12.03 10.24
CA ASP A 274 -30.67 -12.34 9.64
C ASP A 274 -31.72 -11.28 10.02
N ASP A 275 -32.68 -11.05 9.14
CA ASP A 275 -33.81 -10.16 9.40
C ASP A 275 -34.65 -10.60 10.60
N ASP A 276 -34.61 -11.91 10.93
CA ASP A 276 -35.25 -12.55 12.07
C ASP A 276 -34.20 -13.03 13.12
N ALA A 277 -33.07 -12.28 13.26
CA ALA A 277 -32.05 -12.56 14.26
C ALA A 277 -32.63 -12.51 15.70
N ILE A 278 -32.03 -13.33 16.57
CA ILE A 278 -32.44 -13.49 17.97
C ILE A 278 -32.01 -12.31 18.82
#